data_df7a45aa9877be22a87e79f249137fff
#
_entry.id   df7a45aa9877be22a87e79f249137fff
#
_cell.length_a   1.000
_cell.length_b   1.000
_cell.length_c   1.000
_cell.angle_alpha   90.00
_cell.angle_beta   90.00
_cell.angle_gamma   90.00
#
_symmetry.space_group_name_H-M   'P 1'
#
loop_
_entity.id
_entity.type
_entity.pdbx_description
1 polymer ?
#
loop_
_entity_poly.entity_id
_entity_poly.type
_entity_poly.pdbx_seq_one_letter_code
_entity_poly.pdbx_strand_id
1 'polypeptide(L)'
;MPGPTGSTARSTLMRVLRIVVAEDEAVIRMDLMEMLSESGYDVLAAVGDGESAIEAIHAHRPDVVVVDIAMPVLDGVEVTRQVGETTAVVVVTAFGQRDLIDQAAQAGAMGYLIKPVGRDSLVPAIEMAAARWVEAHEAKEQAGELARRLADRRDVDRAKGMLMQRGMTEPEAFAVLRQRAMDERSTLGAVARAILASEPE
;
A
#
# COMPACT_ATOMS: atom_id res chain seq x y z
N MET A 1 -48.71 4.11 -7.94
CA MET A 1 -47.46 4.70 -8.45
C MET A 1 -46.32 4.19 -7.62
N PRO A 2 -45.60 3.15 -8.01
CA PRO A 2 -44.36 2.80 -7.36
C PRO A 2 -43.19 3.58 -8.01
N GLY A 3 -42.43 4.30 -7.18
CA GLY A 3 -41.25 5.04 -7.60
C GLY A 3 -40.09 4.10 -8.03
N PRO A 4 -39.19 4.58 -8.88
CA PRO A 4 -38.08 3.77 -9.37
C PRO A 4 -37.02 3.57 -8.30
N THR A 5 -36.82 2.34 -7.88
CA THR A 5 -35.65 1.89 -7.15
C THR A 5 -34.47 1.95 -8.09
N GLY A 6 -33.74 3.06 -8.04
CA GLY A 6 -32.45 3.21 -8.72
C GLY A 6 -31.37 2.39 -8.01
N SER A 7 -31.29 1.11 -8.34
CA SER A 7 -30.08 0.33 -8.09
C SER A 7 -29.01 0.82 -9.06
N THR A 8 -28.19 1.76 -8.62
CA THR A 8 -26.95 2.10 -9.30
C THR A 8 -25.97 0.93 -9.05
N ALA A 9 -26.13 -0.11 -9.83
CA ALA A 9 -25.08 -1.12 -9.98
C ALA A 9 -23.86 -0.37 -10.52
N ARG A 10 -22.87 -0.13 -9.65
CA ARG A 10 -21.52 0.26 -10.04
C ARG A 10 -21.00 -0.87 -10.92
N SER A 11 -21.08 -0.68 -12.22
CA SER A 11 -20.29 -1.41 -13.18
C SER A 11 -18.83 -1.04 -12.92
N THR A 12 -18.22 -1.74 -11.95
CA THR A 12 -16.77 -1.79 -11.83
C THR A 12 -16.31 -2.50 -13.10
N LEU A 13 -15.85 -1.74 -14.08
CA LEU A 13 -15.01 -2.28 -15.15
C LEU A 13 -13.92 -3.07 -14.43
N MET A 14 -13.99 -4.39 -14.50
CA MET A 14 -12.98 -5.26 -13.91
C MET A 14 -11.66 -4.92 -14.60
N ARG A 15 -10.85 -4.12 -13.93
CA ARG A 15 -9.50 -3.81 -14.40
C ARG A 15 -8.72 -5.11 -14.42
N VAL A 16 -8.15 -5.44 -15.56
CA VAL A 16 -7.25 -6.61 -15.69
C VAL A 16 -6.07 -6.39 -14.77
N LEU A 17 -5.85 -7.31 -13.82
CA LEU A 17 -4.71 -7.24 -12.92
C LEU A 17 -3.41 -7.43 -13.69
N ARG A 18 -2.44 -6.58 -13.38
CA ARG A 18 -1.10 -6.56 -13.96
C ARG A 18 -0.16 -7.29 -13.03
N ILE A 19 0.56 -8.29 -13.54
CA ILE A 19 1.32 -9.23 -12.72
C ILE A 19 2.77 -9.28 -13.18
N VAL A 20 3.70 -9.35 -12.21
CA VAL A 20 5.08 -9.76 -12.41
C VAL A 20 5.29 -11.12 -11.76
N VAL A 21 5.99 -12.02 -12.45
CA VAL A 21 6.36 -13.34 -11.95
C VAL A 21 7.88 -13.38 -11.71
N ALA A 22 8.31 -13.86 -10.55
CA ALA A 22 9.70 -14.11 -10.22
C ALA A 22 9.86 -15.57 -9.76
N GLU A 23 10.57 -16.37 -10.55
CA GLU A 23 10.75 -17.81 -10.34
C GLU A 23 12.02 -18.24 -11.05
N ASP A 24 12.95 -18.85 -10.37
CA ASP A 24 14.26 -19.22 -10.94
C ASP A 24 14.17 -20.42 -11.88
N GLU A 25 13.28 -21.39 -11.61
CA GLU A 25 13.06 -22.54 -12.46
C GLU A 25 12.29 -22.17 -13.74
N ALA A 26 12.96 -22.20 -14.89
CA ALA A 26 12.38 -21.75 -16.15
C ALA A 26 11.07 -22.47 -16.53
N VAL A 27 10.94 -23.76 -16.21
CA VAL A 27 9.73 -24.55 -16.52
C VAL A 27 8.56 -24.06 -15.67
N ILE A 28 8.75 -23.91 -14.36
CA ILE A 28 7.73 -23.43 -13.44
C ILE A 28 7.32 -22.00 -13.80
N ARG A 29 8.30 -21.15 -14.13
CA ARG A 29 8.05 -19.76 -14.58
C ARG A 29 7.17 -19.72 -15.83
N MET A 30 7.44 -20.59 -16.82
CA MET A 30 6.62 -20.67 -18.01
C MET A 30 5.20 -21.15 -17.71
N ASP A 31 5.04 -22.17 -16.87
CA ASP A 31 3.74 -22.69 -16.46
C ASP A 31 2.91 -21.62 -15.73
N LEU A 32 3.53 -20.85 -14.83
CA LEU A 32 2.88 -19.73 -14.14
C LEU A 32 2.43 -18.65 -15.12
N MET A 33 3.28 -18.27 -16.08
CA MET A 33 2.93 -17.29 -17.12
C MET A 33 1.74 -17.75 -17.97
N GLU A 34 1.73 -19.02 -18.38
CA GLU A 34 0.65 -19.58 -19.20
C GLU A 34 -0.66 -19.57 -18.39
N MET A 35 -0.66 -20.11 -17.17
CA MET A 35 -1.84 -20.13 -16.30
C MET A 35 -2.41 -18.73 -16.05
N LEU A 36 -1.55 -17.73 -15.82
CA LEU A 36 -1.96 -16.36 -15.59
C LEU A 36 -2.57 -15.72 -16.84
N SER A 37 -1.90 -15.88 -17.99
CA SER A 37 -2.38 -15.34 -19.27
C SER A 37 -3.71 -15.94 -19.70
N GLU A 38 -3.87 -17.27 -19.56
CA GLU A 38 -5.13 -17.97 -19.83
C GLU A 38 -6.26 -17.60 -18.84
N SER A 39 -5.90 -17.14 -17.65
CA SER A 39 -6.86 -16.63 -16.67
C SER A 39 -7.25 -15.16 -16.91
N GLY A 40 -6.69 -14.54 -17.95
CA GLY A 40 -7.03 -13.17 -18.35
C GLY A 40 -6.24 -12.08 -17.62
N TYR A 41 -5.15 -12.41 -16.96
CA TYR A 41 -4.24 -11.44 -16.35
C TYR A 41 -3.20 -10.91 -17.34
N ASP A 42 -2.70 -9.70 -17.10
CA ASP A 42 -1.64 -9.08 -17.90
C ASP A 42 -0.27 -9.36 -17.26
N VAL A 43 0.49 -10.30 -17.80
CA VAL A 43 1.82 -10.64 -17.30
C VAL A 43 2.85 -9.69 -17.92
N LEU A 44 3.30 -8.72 -17.12
CA LEU A 44 4.19 -7.63 -17.55
C LEU A 44 5.64 -8.06 -17.72
N ALA A 45 6.09 -8.95 -16.84
CA ALA A 45 7.43 -9.51 -16.87
C ALA A 45 7.48 -10.85 -16.12
N ALA A 46 8.44 -11.70 -16.51
CA ALA A 46 8.75 -12.95 -15.84
C ALA A 46 10.27 -13.10 -15.76
N VAL A 47 10.81 -13.13 -14.56
CA VAL A 47 12.24 -13.04 -14.27
C VAL A 47 12.71 -14.22 -13.41
N GLY A 48 14.01 -14.46 -13.37
CA GLY A 48 14.58 -15.65 -12.76
C GLY A 48 15.34 -15.41 -11.44
N ASP A 49 15.33 -14.20 -10.91
CA ASP A 49 16.02 -13.86 -9.67
C ASP A 49 15.39 -12.64 -9.00
N GLY A 50 15.73 -12.41 -7.72
CA GLY A 50 15.11 -11.36 -6.91
C GLY A 50 15.52 -9.94 -7.28
N GLU A 51 16.75 -9.70 -7.77
CA GLU A 51 17.18 -8.37 -8.20
C GLU A 51 16.41 -7.94 -9.46
N SER A 52 16.37 -8.83 -10.46
CA SER A 52 15.55 -8.61 -11.67
C SER A 52 14.08 -8.42 -11.34
N ALA A 53 13.57 -9.10 -10.29
CA ALA A 53 12.20 -8.93 -9.83
C ALA A 53 11.95 -7.51 -9.31
N ILE A 54 12.83 -6.97 -8.47
CA ILE A 54 12.71 -5.61 -7.95
C ILE A 54 12.77 -4.59 -9.08
N GLU A 55 13.71 -4.73 -10.03
CA GLU A 55 13.79 -3.85 -11.20
C GLU A 55 12.51 -3.87 -12.04
N ALA A 56 11.97 -5.06 -12.33
CA ALA A 56 10.73 -5.23 -13.07
C ALA A 56 9.54 -4.61 -12.33
N ILE A 57 9.45 -4.78 -11.01
CA ILE A 57 8.38 -4.22 -10.17
C ILE A 57 8.43 -2.69 -10.19
N HIS A 58 9.60 -2.09 -10.03
CA HIS A 58 9.75 -0.64 -10.07
C HIS A 58 9.44 -0.05 -11.45
N ALA A 59 9.86 -0.73 -12.52
CA ALA A 59 9.63 -0.28 -13.90
C ALA A 59 8.16 -0.39 -14.31
N HIS A 60 7.50 -1.48 -13.97
CA HIS A 60 6.15 -1.79 -14.46
C HIS A 60 5.03 -1.43 -13.48
N ARG A 61 5.33 -1.31 -12.17
CA ARG A 61 4.34 -1.08 -11.10
C ARG A 61 3.14 -2.02 -11.22
N PRO A 62 3.35 -3.32 -11.03
CA PRO A 62 2.28 -4.32 -11.11
C PRO A 62 1.28 -4.16 -9.96
N ASP A 63 0.10 -4.73 -10.14
CA ASP A 63 -0.90 -4.84 -9.07
C ASP A 63 -0.55 -5.99 -8.11
N VAL A 64 0.00 -7.09 -8.66
CA VAL A 64 0.40 -8.28 -7.90
C VAL A 64 1.74 -8.79 -8.38
N VAL A 65 2.53 -9.30 -7.44
CA VAL A 65 3.76 -10.05 -7.72
C VAL A 65 3.59 -11.48 -7.23
N VAL A 66 3.90 -12.43 -8.08
CA VAL A 66 4.02 -13.86 -7.72
C VAL A 66 5.51 -14.17 -7.65
N VAL A 67 6.01 -14.51 -6.46
CA VAL A 67 7.45 -14.65 -6.21
C VAL A 67 7.77 -15.97 -5.52
N ASP A 68 8.72 -16.73 -6.07
CA ASP A 68 9.28 -17.88 -5.35
C ASP A 68 10.12 -17.41 -4.17
N ILE A 69 10.03 -18.14 -3.07
CA ILE A 69 10.86 -17.85 -1.89
C ILE A 69 12.32 -18.19 -2.15
N ALA A 70 12.59 -19.33 -2.77
CA ALA A 70 13.94 -19.89 -2.92
C ALA A 70 14.59 -19.47 -4.24
N MET A 71 14.91 -18.20 -4.41
CA MET A 71 15.60 -17.70 -5.59
C MET A 71 17.07 -17.35 -5.32
N PRO A 72 17.94 -17.39 -6.35
CA PRO A 72 19.32 -16.94 -6.23
C PRO A 72 19.42 -15.42 -6.10
N VAL A 73 20.57 -14.95 -5.64
CA VAL A 73 20.96 -13.55 -5.44
C VAL A 73 20.17 -12.88 -4.33
N LEU A 74 18.85 -12.78 -4.48
CA LEU A 74 17.92 -12.21 -3.50
C LEU A 74 16.71 -13.12 -3.38
N ASP A 75 16.42 -13.58 -2.16
CA ASP A 75 15.30 -14.46 -1.91
C ASP A 75 13.93 -13.72 -1.94
N GLY A 76 12.84 -14.49 -2.08
CA GLY A 76 11.50 -13.92 -2.18
C GLY A 76 11.00 -13.23 -0.91
N VAL A 77 11.57 -13.55 0.27
CA VAL A 77 11.25 -12.86 1.52
C VAL A 77 11.81 -11.45 1.50
N GLU A 78 13.06 -11.30 1.03
CA GLU A 78 13.69 -9.98 0.92
C GLU A 78 13.04 -9.13 -0.19
N VAL A 79 12.70 -9.75 -1.34
CA VAL A 79 11.87 -9.09 -2.36
C VAL A 79 10.57 -8.57 -1.74
N THR A 80 9.85 -9.43 -1.01
CA THR A 80 8.58 -9.05 -0.34
C THR A 80 8.76 -7.87 0.61
N ARG A 81 9.84 -7.86 1.40
CA ARG A 81 10.14 -6.77 2.33
C ARG A 81 10.35 -5.43 1.64
N GLN A 82 10.98 -5.44 0.47
CA GLN A 82 11.26 -4.20 -0.28
C GLN A 82 10.05 -3.68 -1.04
N VAL A 83 9.16 -4.54 -1.53
CA VAL A 83 8.08 -4.12 -2.42
C VAL A 83 6.67 -4.24 -1.82
N GLY A 84 6.48 -4.93 -0.68
CA GLY A 84 5.16 -5.21 -0.10
C GLY A 84 4.33 -3.97 0.27
N GLU A 85 4.98 -2.82 0.45
CA GLU A 85 4.27 -1.55 0.64
C GLU A 85 3.76 -0.92 -0.67
N THR A 86 4.24 -1.37 -1.83
CA THR A 86 3.91 -0.76 -3.13
C THR A 86 3.09 -1.67 -4.04
N THR A 87 3.06 -2.98 -3.76
CA THR A 87 2.33 -3.97 -4.55
C THR A 87 1.92 -5.16 -3.69
N ALA A 88 0.84 -5.85 -4.05
CA ALA A 88 0.45 -7.09 -3.39
C ALA A 88 1.45 -8.21 -3.74
N VAL A 89 1.90 -8.98 -2.74
CA VAL A 89 2.84 -10.08 -2.95
C VAL A 89 2.19 -11.41 -2.58
N VAL A 90 2.26 -12.36 -3.50
CA VAL A 90 1.92 -13.77 -3.30
C VAL A 90 3.22 -14.57 -3.40
N VAL A 91 3.61 -15.20 -2.31
CA VAL A 91 4.82 -16.04 -2.31
C VAL A 91 4.49 -17.46 -2.74
N VAL A 92 5.41 -18.07 -3.48
CA VAL A 92 5.35 -19.49 -3.84
C VAL A 92 6.46 -20.20 -3.08
N THR A 93 6.21 -21.41 -2.58
CA THR A 93 7.20 -22.13 -1.77
C THR A 93 7.07 -23.63 -1.94
N ALA A 94 8.18 -24.36 -1.75
CA ALA A 94 8.13 -25.80 -1.68
C ALA A 94 7.50 -26.28 -0.35
N PHE A 95 6.94 -27.48 -0.34
CA PHE A 95 6.34 -28.10 0.82
C PHE A 95 7.34 -28.19 2.00
N GLY A 96 6.91 -27.80 3.20
CA GLY A 96 7.71 -27.96 4.44
C GLY A 96 8.45 -26.70 4.91
N GLN A 97 8.38 -25.59 4.20
CA GLN A 97 9.09 -24.34 4.54
C GLN A 97 8.22 -23.37 5.39
N ARG A 98 7.60 -23.85 6.47
CA ARG A 98 6.72 -23.04 7.33
C ARG A 98 7.39 -21.78 7.86
N ASP A 99 8.64 -21.91 8.31
CA ASP A 99 9.39 -20.78 8.86
C ASP A 99 9.58 -19.65 7.82
N LEU A 100 9.73 -20.00 6.54
CA LEU A 100 9.86 -19.01 5.46
C LEU A 100 8.49 -18.37 5.12
N ILE A 101 7.40 -19.12 5.25
CA ILE A 101 6.04 -18.55 5.09
C ILE A 101 5.78 -17.52 6.18
N ASP A 102 6.14 -17.81 7.43
CA ASP A 102 5.99 -16.89 8.55
C ASP A 102 6.86 -15.63 8.37
N GLN A 103 8.09 -15.79 7.87
CA GLN A 103 8.96 -14.66 7.53
C GLN A 103 8.40 -13.83 6.38
N ALA A 104 7.86 -14.45 5.33
CA ALA A 104 7.22 -13.76 4.22
C ALA A 104 5.97 -12.98 4.67
N ALA A 105 5.16 -13.56 5.54
CA ALA A 105 4.00 -12.89 6.12
C ALA A 105 4.42 -11.66 6.95
N GLN A 106 5.49 -11.76 7.77
CA GLN A 106 6.06 -10.64 8.52
C GLN A 106 6.68 -9.58 7.59
N ALA A 107 7.18 -9.98 6.42
CA ALA A 107 7.69 -9.08 5.40
C ALA A 107 6.60 -8.37 4.60
N GLY A 108 5.32 -8.77 4.75
CA GLY A 108 4.17 -8.13 4.11
C GLY A 108 3.53 -8.93 2.98
N ALA A 109 3.83 -10.23 2.84
CA ALA A 109 3.14 -11.08 1.87
C ALA A 109 1.64 -11.17 2.18
N MET A 110 0.81 -11.02 1.16
CA MET A 110 -0.66 -11.06 1.26
C MET A 110 -1.24 -12.45 1.03
N GLY A 111 -0.46 -13.36 0.48
CA GLY A 111 -0.84 -14.75 0.26
C GLY A 111 0.38 -15.64 0.05
N TYR A 112 0.15 -16.96 0.12
CA TYR A 112 1.17 -17.94 -0.24
C TYR A 112 0.56 -19.12 -0.99
N LEU A 113 1.38 -19.81 -1.78
CA LEU A 113 1.05 -21.02 -2.50
C LEU A 113 2.14 -22.07 -2.29
N ILE A 114 1.73 -23.32 -2.24
CA ILE A 114 2.66 -24.45 -2.11
C ILE A 114 2.80 -25.11 -3.48
N LYS A 115 4.05 -25.34 -3.93
CA LYS A 115 4.33 -26.08 -5.16
C LYS A 115 3.94 -27.57 -5.01
N PRO A 116 3.34 -28.21 -6.04
CA PRO A 116 3.06 -27.66 -7.35
C PRO A 116 1.84 -26.74 -7.37
N VAL A 117 1.96 -25.58 -8.05
CA VAL A 117 0.89 -24.60 -8.18
C VAL A 117 -0.05 -24.97 -9.32
N GLY A 118 -1.35 -25.02 -9.05
CA GLY A 118 -2.37 -25.19 -10.09
C GLY A 118 -3.22 -23.93 -10.22
N ARG A 119 -3.91 -23.80 -11.37
CA ARG A 119 -4.80 -22.64 -11.65
C ARG A 119 -5.85 -22.43 -10.55
N ASP A 120 -6.44 -23.52 -10.05
CA ASP A 120 -7.49 -23.48 -9.03
C ASP A 120 -7.01 -22.88 -7.68
N SER A 121 -5.70 -22.90 -7.43
CA SER A 121 -5.09 -22.26 -6.26
C SER A 121 -4.51 -20.89 -6.58
N LEU A 122 -3.93 -20.71 -7.77
CA LEU A 122 -3.26 -19.49 -8.19
C LEU A 122 -4.22 -18.30 -8.32
N VAL A 123 -5.31 -18.49 -9.06
CA VAL A 123 -6.29 -17.41 -9.31
C VAL A 123 -6.91 -16.87 -8.03
N PRO A 124 -7.49 -17.70 -7.13
CA PRO A 124 -8.03 -17.19 -5.87
C PRO A 124 -6.97 -16.52 -4.98
N ALA A 125 -5.74 -17.03 -4.96
CA ALA A 125 -4.67 -16.44 -4.15
C ALA A 125 -4.32 -15.02 -4.63
N ILE A 126 -4.25 -14.81 -5.94
CA ILE A 126 -3.98 -13.50 -6.56
C ILE A 126 -5.11 -12.51 -6.24
N GLU A 127 -6.36 -12.92 -6.49
CA GLU A 127 -7.53 -12.05 -6.22
C GLU A 127 -7.65 -11.67 -4.75
N MET A 128 -7.44 -12.64 -3.85
CA MET A 128 -7.45 -12.36 -2.41
C MET A 128 -6.29 -11.47 -1.98
N ALA A 129 -5.09 -11.68 -2.52
CA ALA A 129 -3.93 -10.86 -2.20
C ALA A 129 -4.13 -9.41 -2.66
N ALA A 130 -4.61 -9.21 -3.88
CA ALA A 130 -4.94 -7.88 -4.41
C ALA A 130 -5.99 -7.16 -3.57
N ALA A 131 -7.09 -7.85 -3.22
CA ALA A 131 -8.15 -7.27 -2.39
C ALA A 131 -7.65 -6.88 -1.00
N ARG A 132 -6.92 -7.76 -0.31
CA ARG A 132 -6.36 -7.51 1.02
C ARG A 132 -5.35 -6.36 1.02
N TRP A 133 -4.55 -6.27 -0.02
CA TRP A 133 -3.56 -5.19 -0.14
C TRP A 133 -4.27 -3.83 -0.27
N VAL A 134 -5.30 -3.74 -1.10
CA VAL A 134 -6.11 -2.51 -1.26
C VAL A 134 -6.75 -2.12 0.07
N GLU A 135 -7.43 -3.05 0.75
CA GLU A 135 -8.05 -2.81 2.06
C GLU A 135 -7.05 -2.32 3.12
N ALA A 136 -5.88 -2.97 3.20
CA ALA A 136 -4.82 -2.60 4.14
C ALA A 136 -4.25 -1.20 3.84
N HIS A 137 -4.09 -0.85 2.56
CA HIS A 137 -3.60 0.45 2.13
C HIS A 137 -4.60 1.57 2.42
N GLU A 138 -5.87 1.37 2.07
CA GLU A 138 -6.94 2.32 2.38
C GLU A 138 -7.06 2.56 3.90
N ALA A 139 -7.00 1.51 4.70
CA ALA A 139 -7.02 1.64 6.16
C ALA A 139 -5.81 2.41 6.69
N LYS A 140 -4.59 2.15 6.15
CA LYS A 140 -3.35 2.86 6.52
C LYS A 140 -3.42 4.34 6.16
N GLU A 141 -3.93 4.67 4.97
CA GLU A 141 -4.12 6.05 4.53
C GLU A 141 -5.13 6.80 5.41
N GLN A 142 -6.28 6.19 5.69
CA GLN A 142 -7.31 6.78 6.55
C GLN A 142 -6.80 7.01 7.99
N ALA A 143 -6.08 6.04 8.55
CA ALA A 143 -5.46 6.18 9.86
C ALA A 143 -4.41 7.31 9.88
N GLY A 144 -3.60 7.41 8.82
CA GLY A 144 -2.61 8.48 8.65
C GLY A 144 -3.26 9.87 8.55
N GLU A 145 -4.34 9.99 7.79
CA GLU A 145 -5.08 11.25 7.68
C GLU A 145 -5.71 11.66 9.01
N LEU A 146 -6.33 10.71 9.72
CA LEU A 146 -6.91 10.99 11.05
C LEU A 146 -5.84 11.42 12.05
N ALA A 147 -4.70 10.74 12.07
CA ALA A 147 -3.57 11.10 12.92
C ALA A 147 -3.05 12.52 12.63
N ARG A 148 -2.94 12.90 11.35
CA ARG A 148 -2.56 14.27 10.94
C ARG A 148 -3.59 15.31 11.42
N ARG A 149 -4.88 15.06 11.24
CA ARG A 149 -5.95 15.97 11.69
C ARG A 149 -5.92 16.18 13.22
N LEU A 150 -5.68 15.10 13.99
CA LEU A 150 -5.54 15.17 15.43
C LEU A 150 -4.29 15.94 15.85
N ALA A 151 -3.16 15.75 15.17
CA ALA A 151 -1.94 16.49 15.40
C ALA A 151 -2.15 17.99 15.10
N ASP A 152 -2.71 18.33 13.96
CA ASP A 152 -3.01 19.71 13.56
C ASP A 152 -3.90 20.41 14.60
N ARG A 153 -4.94 19.73 15.09
CA ARG A 153 -5.81 20.29 16.12
C ARG A 153 -5.06 20.59 17.43
N ARG A 154 -4.21 19.65 17.88
CA ARG A 154 -3.37 19.85 19.06
C ARG A 154 -2.41 21.03 18.90
N ASP A 155 -1.79 21.15 17.72
CA ASP A 155 -0.86 22.25 17.44
C ASP A 155 -1.60 23.60 17.43
N VAL A 156 -2.79 23.68 16.83
CA VAL A 156 -3.64 24.88 16.86
C VAL A 156 -4.01 25.26 18.29
N ASP A 157 -4.43 24.31 19.12
CA ASP A 157 -4.79 24.59 20.53
C ASP A 157 -3.58 25.05 21.36
N ARG A 158 -2.41 24.46 21.15
CA ARG A 158 -1.16 24.90 21.78
C ARG A 158 -0.75 26.30 21.34
N ALA A 159 -0.81 26.58 20.02
CA ALA A 159 -0.48 27.90 19.49
C ALA A 159 -1.46 28.98 19.98
N LYS A 160 -2.77 28.69 20.09
CA LYS A 160 -3.73 29.56 20.72
C LYS A 160 -3.34 29.84 22.20
N GLY A 161 -3.05 28.79 22.96
CA GLY A 161 -2.62 28.91 24.37
C GLY A 161 -1.42 29.83 24.52
N MET A 162 -0.43 29.69 23.65
CA MET A 162 0.76 30.53 23.62
C MET A 162 0.46 32.00 23.31
N LEU A 163 -0.39 32.27 22.33
CA LEU A 163 -0.82 33.64 22.00
C LEU A 163 -1.65 34.27 23.14
N MET A 164 -2.47 33.47 23.82
CA MET A 164 -3.23 33.92 25.00
C MET A 164 -2.31 34.28 26.17
N GLN A 165 -1.22 33.55 26.40
CA GLN A 165 -0.20 33.92 27.41
C GLN A 165 0.48 35.27 27.10
N ARG A 166 0.47 35.69 25.84
CA ARG A 166 0.95 37.02 25.40
C ARG A 166 -0.12 38.12 25.47
N GLY A 167 -1.25 37.84 26.13
CA GLY A 167 -2.30 38.84 26.44
C GLY A 167 -3.46 38.88 25.43
N MET A 168 -3.51 37.94 24.48
CA MET A 168 -4.64 37.84 23.54
C MET A 168 -5.81 37.07 24.15
N THR A 169 -7.02 37.41 23.76
CA THR A 169 -8.19 36.56 24.01
C THR A 169 -8.20 35.38 23.04
N GLU A 170 -8.95 34.32 23.35
CA GLU A 170 -9.04 33.14 22.46
C GLU A 170 -9.53 33.48 21.04
N PRO A 171 -10.58 34.33 20.85
CA PRO A 171 -11.00 34.76 19.53
C PRO A 171 -9.90 35.51 18.76
N GLU A 172 -9.13 36.37 19.40
CA GLU A 172 -8.02 37.12 18.81
C GLU A 172 -6.89 36.17 18.39
N ALA A 173 -6.49 35.25 19.26
CA ALA A 173 -5.48 34.24 18.97
C ALA A 173 -5.89 33.38 17.76
N PHE A 174 -7.14 32.96 17.67
CA PHE A 174 -7.64 32.19 16.53
C PHE A 174 -7.71 33.05 15.25
N ALA A 175 -8.09 34.33 15.34
CA ALA A 175 -8.12 35.25 14.20
C ALA A 175 -6.70 35.45 13.61
N VAL A 176 -5.68 35.56 14.44
CA VAL A 176 -4.27 35.66 14.02
C VAL A 176 -3.85 34.40 13.25
N LEU A 177 -4.13 33.21 13.79
CA LEU A 177 -3.81 31.95 13.11
C LEU A 177 -4.50 31.86 11.75
N ARG A 178 -5.78 32.22 11.68
CA ARG A 178 -6.57 32.17 10.45
C ARG A 178 -6.08 33.18 9.42
N GLN A 179 -5.79 34.42 9.82
CA GLN A 179 -5.29 35.44 8.91
C GLN A 179 -3.96 35.00 8.32
N ARG A 180 -3.04 34.54 9.13
CA ARG A 180 -1.74 34.08 8.68
C ARG A 180 -1.84 32.87 7.73
N ALA A 181 -2.75 31.93 8.01
CA ALA A 181 -3.01 30.80 7.11
C ALA A 181 -3.52 31.26 5.73
N MET A 182 -4.35 32.30 5.68
CA MET A 182 -4.83 32.89 4.43
C MET A 182 -3.69 33.61 3.68
N ASP A 183 -2.90 34.42 4.37
CA ASP A 183 -1.80 35.20 3.78
C ASP A 183 -0.69 34.28 3.22
N GLU A 184 -0.35 33.20 3.93
CA GLU A 184 0.65 32.23 3.56
C GLU A 184 0.12 31.10 2.65
N ARG A 185 -1.19 31.11 2.32
CA ARG A 185 -1.89 30.02 1.59
C ARG A 185 -1.58 28.63 2.17
N SER A 186 -1.60 28.55 3.48
CA SER A 186 -1.22 27.38 4.25
C SER A 186 -2.39 26.87 5.11
N THR A 187 -2.21 25.72 5.78
CA THR A 187 -3.20 25.20 6.71
C THR A 187 -3.02 25.79 8.09
N LEU A 188 -4.10 25.81 8.90
CA LEU A 188 -4.04 26.24 10.30
C LEU A 188 -3.00 25.45 11.12
N GLY A 189 -2.90 24.14 10.88
CA GLY A 189 -1.92 23.29 11.54
C GLY A 189 -0.48 23.65 11.19
N ALA A 190 -0.21 23.95 9.92
CA ALA A 190 1.13 24.37 9.49
C ALA A 190 1.53 25.70 10.11
N VAL A 191 0.63 26.70 10.13
CA VAL A 191 0.85 27.99 10.77
C VAL A 191 1.06 27.81 12.28
N ALA A 192 0.26 26.97 12.93
CA ALA A 192 0.41 26.68 14.35
C ALA A 192 1.81 26.10 14.67
N ARG A 193 2.27 25.13 13.89
CA ARG A 193 3.62 24.56 14.02
C ARG A 193 4.72 25.63 13.83
N ALA A 194 4.56 26.51 12.83
CA ALA A 194 5.51 27.58 12.59
C ALA A 194 5.60 28.58 13.78
N ILE A 195 4.45 28.91 14.38
CA ILE A 195 4.40 29.75 15.58
C ILE A 195 5.06 29.05 16.78
N LEU A 196 4.76 27.77 16.99
CA LEU A 196 5.35 26.97 18.07
C LEU A 196 6.87 26.80 17.91
N ALA A 197 7.36 26.70 16.68
CA ALA A 197 8.80 26.59 16.38
C ALA A 197 9.56 27.92 16.47
N SER A 198 8.87 29.05 16.49
CA SER A 198 9.49 30.38 16.55
C SER A 198 9.79 30.87 17.98
N GLU A 199 9.51 30.05 19.01
CA GLU A 199 9.95 30.34 20.36
C GLU A 199 11.44 29.95 20.55
N PRO A 200 12.30 30.88 20.98
CA PRO A 200 13.57 30.51 21.61
C PRO A 200 13.28 29.92 23.00
N GLU A 201 13.96 28.84 23.35
CA GLU A 201 13.97 28.24 24.69
C GLU A 201 14.31 29.27 25.77
#